data_7b35d6ae288b43a9594a624ada593bdf
#
_entry.id   7b35d6ae288b43a9594a624ada593bdf
#
_cell.length_a   1.000
_cell.length_b   1.000
_cell.length_c   1.000
_cell.angle_alpha   90.00
_cell.angle_beta   90.00
_cell.angle_gamma   90.00
#
_symmetry.space_group_name_H-M   'P 1'
#
loop_
_entity.id
_entity.type
_entity.pdbx_description
1 polymer ?
#
loop_
_entity_poly.entity_id
_entity_poly.type
_entity_poly.pdbx_seq_one_letter_code
_entity_poly.pdbx_strand_id
1 'polypeptide(L)'
;MGDVSLSAVSVLARLSSDGPDSPTSLAEMERVRPQAMASTLALLEQRGFVRRTPDATDRRRSIVAITEEGQAMLAERRSESVHRLSAALDECTAEERATLASALPLLDRLAERL
;
A
#
# COMPACT_ATOMS: atom_id res chain seq x y z
N MET A 1 -10.97 4.50 -15.02
CA MET A 1 -10.84 4.25 -14.29
C MET A 1 -10.04 4.66 -13.48
N GLY A 2 -9.63 5.28 -13.33
CA GLY A 2 -8.93 5.92 -12.39
C GLY A 2 -8.02 5.08 -11.62
N ASP A 3 -7.29 4.38 -12.28
CA ASP A 3 -6.42 3.48 -11.59
C ASP A 3 -5.41 4.23 -10.77
N VAL A 4 -5.31 3.82 -9.54
CA VAL A 4 -4.33 4.34 -8.61
C VAL A 4 -3.00 3.61 -8.88
N SER A 5 -1.91 4.37 -8.98
CA SER A 5 -0.59 3.80 -9.26
C SER A 5 -0.13 2.87 -8.13
N LEU A 6 0.86 2.04 -8.44
CA LEU A 6 1.46 1.17 -7.43
C LEU A 6 2.05 1.97 -6.28
N SER A 7 2.64 3.12 -6.57
CA SER A 7 3.17 4.01 -5.51
C SER A 7 2.08 4.48 -4.58
N ALA A 8 0.93 4.86 -5.14
CA ALA A 8 -0.19 5.33 -4.34
C ALA A 8 -0.78 4.20 -3.49
N VAL A 9 -0.87 3.00 -4.04
CA VAL A 9 -1.33 1.83 -3.29
C VAL A 9 -0.37 1.52 -2.14
N SER A 10 0.93 1.66 -2.37
CA SER A 10 1.93 1.43 -1.33
C SER A 10 1.75 2.42 -0.17
N VAL A 11 1.49 3.69 -0.48
CA VAL A 11 1.22 4.70 0.55
C VAL A 11 -0.02 4.35 1.36
N LEU A 12 -1.11 3.96 0.67
CA LEU A 12 -2.34 3.56 1.36
C LEU A 12 -2.13 2.34 2.24
N ALA A 13 -1.38 1.36 1.75
CA ALA A 13 -1.08 0.16 2.53
C ALA A 13 -0.31 0.51 3.80
N ARG A 14 0.65 1.43 3.69
CA ARG A 14 1.44 1.88 4.83
C ARG A 14 0.57 2.61 5.85
N LEU A 15 -0.29 3.52 5.38
CA LEU A 15 -1.20 4.24 6.28
C LEU A 15 -2.19 3.29 6.96
N SER A 16 -2.63 2.26 6.25
CA SER A 16 -3.52 1.26 6.82
C SER A 16 -2.82 0.43 7.90
N SER A 17 -1.57 0.07 7.65
CA SER A 17 -0.81 -0.80 8.53
C SER A 17 -0.20 -0.07 9.72
N ASP A 18 0.40 1.10 9.48
CA ASP A 18 1.18 1.81 10.49
C ASP A 18 0.44 2.98 11.13
N GLY A 19 -0.70 3.38 10.56
CA GLY A 19 -1.47 4.51 11.05
C GLY A 19 -1.10 5.82 10.39
N PRO A 20 -1.74 6.93 10.81
CA PRO A 20 -1.50 8.24 10.22
C PRO A 20 -0.04 8.68 10.33
N ASP A 21 0.41 9.45 9.35
CA ASP A 21 1.80 9.90 9.31
C ASP A 21 1.88 11.22 8.53
N SER A 22 3.03 11.89 8.64
CA SER A 22 3.27 13.14 7.95
C SER A 22 3.75 12.88 6.51
N PRO A 23 3.53 13.83 5.59
CA PRO A 23 4.06 13.69 4.22
C PRO A 23 5.57 13.51 4.17
N THR A 24 6.30 14.19 5.05
CA THR A 24 7.76 14.07 5.10
C THR A 24 8.19 12.65 5.48
N SER A 25 7.57 12.11 6.52
CA SER A 25 7.85 10.75 6.96
C SER A 25 7.49 9.73 5.88
N LEU A 26 6.34 9.91 5.25
CA LEU A 26 5.90 9.02 4.18
C LEU A 26 6.89 9.03 3.00
N ALA A 27 7.39 10.22 2.64
CA ALA A 27 8.37 10.34 1.56
C ALA A 27 9.66 9.59 1.91
N GLU A 28 10.11 9.70 3.14
CA GLU A 28 11.30 9.00 3.61
C GLU A 28 11.10 7.49 3.61
N MET A 29 9.96 7.04 4.12
CA MET A 29 9.66 5.62 4.22
C MET A 29 9.50 4.97 2.84
N GLU A 30 8.92 5.70 1.89
CA GLU A 30 8.72 5.20 0.53
C GLU A 30 9.93 5.46 -0.37
N ARG A 31 10.92 6.16 0.14
CA ARG A 31 12.16 6.47 -0.58
C ARG A 31 11.89 7.24 -1.87
N VAL A 32 11.01 8.22 -1.76
CA VAL A 32 10.70 9.11 -2.88
C VAL A 32 10.96 10.54 -2.46
N ARG A 33 11.08 11.42 -3.43
CA ARG A 33 11.28 12.83 -3.17
C ARG A 33 10.01 13.45 -2.59
N PRO A 34 10.14 14.46 -1.71
CA PRO A 34 8.97 15.11 -1.13
C PRO A 34 7.98 15.61 -2.16
N GLN A 35 8.45 16.10 -3.29
CA GLN A 35 7.58 16.61 -4.35
C GLN A 35 6.74 15.48 -4.99
N ALA A 36 7.36 14.32 -5.20
CA ALA A 36 6.64 13.17 -5.72
C ALA A 36 5.59 12.68 -4.73
N MET A 37 5.95 12.67 -3.44
CA MET A 37 4.99 12.30 -2.39
C MET A 37 3.83 13.30 -2.33
N ALA A 38 4.12 14.59 -2.45
CA ALA A 38 3.09 15.62 -2.45
C ALA A 38 2.09 15.39 -3.58
N SER A 39 2.58 15.04 -4.77
CA SER A 39 1.71 14.76 -5.92
C SER A 39 0.85 13.52 -5.68
N THR A 40 1.44 12.46 -5.13
CA THR A 40 0.71 11.25 -4.82
C THR A 40 -0.37 11.50 -3.78
N LEU A 41 -0.04 12.23 -2.71
CA LEU A 41 -1.00 12.54 -1.66
C LEU A 41 -2.13 13.44 -2.15
N ALA A 42 -1.81 14.40 -3.03
CA ALA A 42 -2.83 15.26 -3.62
C ALA A 42 -3.84 14.44 -4.41
N LEU A 43 -3.36 13.48 -5.20
CA LEU A 43 -4.23 12.59 -5.96
C LEU A 43 -5.11 11.74 -5.03
N LEU A 44 -4.51 11.16 -4.00
CA LEU A 44 -5.25 10.34 -3.06
C LEU A 44 -6.30 11.14 -2.30
N GLU A 45 -5.95 12.36 -1.94
CA GLU A 45 -6.88 13.27 -1.24
C GLU A 45 -8.04 13.64 -2.16
N GLN A 46 -7.75 13.95 -3.41
CA GLN A 46 -8.76 14.30 -4.40
C GLN A 46 -9.75 13.15 -4.62
N ARG A 47 -9.27 11.92 -4.54
CA ARG A 47 -10.10 10.74 -4.68
C ARG A 47 -10.82 10.34 -3.42
N GLY A 48 -10.56 11.02 -2.32
CA GLY A 48 -11.20 10.74 -1.04
C GLY A 48 -10.61 9.54 -0.30
N PHE A 49 -9.43 9.08 -0.70
CA PHE A 49 -8.81 7.91 -0.08
C PHE A 49 -7.95 8.25 1.13
N VAL A 50 -7.53 9.50 1.25
CA VAL A 50 -6.84 9.99 2.44
C VAL A 50 -7.42 11.33 2.86
N ARG A 51 -7.20 11.66 4.13
CA ARG A 51 -7.59 12.93 4.70
C ARG A 51 -6.36 13.57 5.32
N ARG A 52 -6.22 14.86 5.13
CA ARG A 52 -5.11 15.61 5.70
C ARG A 52 -5.65 16.55 6.77
N THR A 53 -5.03 16.52 7.95
CA THR A 53 -5.39 17.40 9.05
C THR A 53 -4.12 18.01 9.64
N PRO A 54 -4.24 19.17 10.33
CA PRO A 54 -3.09 19.72 11.03
C PRO A 54 -2.65 18.79 12.16
N ASP A 55 -1.34 18.75 12.41
CA ASP A 55 -0.80 18.01 13.54
C ASP A 55 -1.26 18.66 14.84
N ALA A 56 -1.71 17.85 15.79
CA ALA A 56 -2.20 18.35 17.08
C ALA A 56 -1.13 19.08 17.88
N THR A 57 0.14 18.67 17.73
CA THR A 57 1.24 19.25 18.48
C THR A 57 1.97 20.37 17.73
N ASP A 58 1.99 20.32 16.40
CA ASP A 58 2.62 21.35 15.59
C ASP A 58 1.76 21.63 14.37
N ARG A 59 1.01 22.71 14.39
CA ARG A 59 0.04 23.06 13.35
C ARG A 59 0.68 23.39 12.00
N ARG A 60 1.99 23.60 11.96
CA ARG A 60 2.70 23.82 10.69
C ARG A 60 2.89 22.53 9.93
N ARG A 61 2.71 21.39 10.59
CA ARG A 61 2.81 20.08 9.98
C ARG A 61 1.41 19.56 9.69
N SER A 62 1.30 18.68 8.71
CA SER A 62 0.03 17.99 8.46
C SER A 62 0.22 16.51 8.72
N ILE A 63 -0.88 15.87 9.02
CA ILE A 63 -0.96 14.43 9.23
C ILE A 63 -1.93 13.87 8.20
N VAL A 64 -1.53 12.81 7.54
CA VAL A 64 -2.33 12.14 6.53
C VAL A 64 -2.85 10.83 7.11
N ALA A 65 -4.13 10.58 6.96
CA ALA A 65 -4.76 9.34 7.42
C ALA A 65 -5.56 8.73 6.28
N ILE A 66 -5.63 7.41 6.25
CA ILE A 66 -6.45 6.71 5.27
C ILE A 66 -7.91 6.83 5.70
N THR A 67 -8.81 7.01 4.72
CA THR A 67 -10.26 7.11 4.96
C THR A 67 -10.89 5.72 4.84
N GLU A 68 -12.20 5.64 5.17
CA GLU A 68 -12.95 4.41 4.95
C GLU A 68 -12.95 4.02 3.47
N GLU A 69 -13.09 5.01 2.58
CA GLU A 69 -13.05 4.79 1.14
C GLU A 69 -11.69 4.27 0.72
N GLY A 70 -10.61 4.79 1.32
CA GLY A 70 -9.27 4.31 1.06
C GLY A 70 -9.08 2.87 1.50
N GLN A 71 -9.60 2.51 2.68
CA GLN A 71 -9.54 1.14 3.17
C GLN A 71 -10.32 0.18 2.25
N ALA A 72 -11.50 0.62 1.79
CA ALA A 72 -12.31 -0.20 0.91
C ALA A 72 -11.61 -0.44 -0.43
N MET A 73 -10.99 0.59 -0.99
CA MET A 73 -10.26 0.47 -2.25
C MET A 73 -9.07 -0.49 -2.11
N LEU A 74 -8.35 -0.37 -0.99
CA LEU A 74 -7.20 -1.22 -0.71
C LEU A 74 -7.62 -2.69 -0.58
N ALA A 75 -8.73 -2.95 0.13
CA ALA A 75 -9.26 -4.30 0.29
C ALA A 75 -9.70 -4.91 -1.04
N GLU A 76 -10.32 -4.10 -1.89
CA GLU A 76 -10.73 -4.55 -3.22
C GLU A 76 -9.53 -4.94 -4.08
N ARG A 77 -8.48 -4.13 -4.05
CA ARG A 77 -7.24 -4.42 -4.78
C ARG A 77 -6.60 -5.72 -4.30
N ARG A 78 -6.58 -5.93 -2.98
CA ARG A 78 -6.04 -7.17 -2.41
C ARG A 78 -6.85 -8.38 -2.84
N SER A 79 -8.17 -8.24 -2.85
CA SER A 79 -9.08 -9.31 -3.26
C SER A 79 -8.85 -9.68 -4.73
N GLU A 80 -8.71 -8.69 -5.61
CA GLU A 80 -8.42 -8.92 -7.02
C GLU A 80 -7.09 -9.62 -7.21
N SER A 81 -6.07 -9.22 -6.47
CA SER A 81 -4.74 -9.83 -6.55
C SER A 81 -4.77 -11.28 -6.10
N VAL A 82 -5.49 -11.57 -5.03
CA VAL A 82 -5.66 -12.95 -4.54
C VAL A 82 -6.39 -13.79 -5.59
N HIS A 83 -7.42 -13.23 -6.22
CA HIS A 83 -8.17 -13.93 -7.26
C HIS A 83 -7.28 -14.27 -8.44
N ARG A 84 -6.47 -13.31 -8.91
CA ARG A 84 -5.57 -13.55 -10.03
C ARG A 84 -4.50 -14.59 -9.69
N LEU A 85 -3.98 -14.52 -8.48
CA LEU A 85 -2.98 -15.49 -8.04
C LEU A 85 -3.58 -16.90 -7.95
N SER A 86 -4.79 -17.01 -7.39
CA SER A 86 -5.49 -18.29 -7.30
C SER A 86 -5.71 -18.91 -8.69
N ALA A 87 -6.14 -18.08 -9.64
CA ALA A 87 -6.36 -18.53 -11.00
C ALA A 87 -5.08 -19.03 -11.64
N ALA A 88 -3.98 -18.31 -11.43
CA ALA A 88 -2.67 -18.70 -11.95
C ALA A 88 -2.20 -20.01 -11.34
N LEU A 89 -2.42 -20.18 -10.03
CA LEU A 89 -2.04 -21.41 -9.33
C LEU A 89 -2.84 -22.62 -9.81
N ASP A 90 -4.11 -22.40 -10.20
CA ASP A 90 -4.95 -23.46 -10.73
C ASP A 90 -4.40 -24.03 -12.04
N GLU A 91 -3.63 -23.23 -12.78
CA GLU A 91 -3.01 -23.67 -14.02
C GLU A 91 -1.72 -24.44 -13.79
N CYS A 92 -1.21 -24.42 -12.57
CA CYS A 92 0.01 -25.15 -12.24
C CYS A 92 -0.28 -26.63 -12.03
N THR A 93 0.72 -27.47 -12.30
CA THR A 93 0.64 -28.89 -11.97
C THR A 93 0.74 -29.07 -10.46
N ALA A 94 0.35 -30.24 -9.97
CA ALA A 94 0.49 -30.54 -8.53
C ALA A 94 1.95 -30.45 -8.09
N GLU A 95 2.88 -30.88 -8.96
CA GLU A 95 4.31 -30.82 -8.68
C GLU A 95 4.79 -29.37 -8.57
N GLU A 96 4.33 -28.51 -9.48
CA GLU A 96 4.69 -27.09 -9.45
C GLU A 96 4.17 -26.43 -8.19
N ARG A 97 2.94 -26.73 -7.79
CA ARG A 97 2.37 -26.18 -6.55
C ARG A 97 3.15 -26.64 -5.33
N ALA A 98 3.59 -27.90 -5.31
CA ALA A 98 4.39 -28.42 -4.21
C ALA A 98 5.73 -27.70 -4.11
N THR A 99 6.35 -27.41 -5.27
CA THR A 99 7.60 -26.66 -5.32
C THR A 99 7.42 -25.25 -4.73
N LEU A 100 6.34 -24.57 -5.12
CA LEU A 100 6.05 -23.23 -4.61
C LEU A 100 5.81 -23.26 -3.11
N ALA A 101 5.05 -24.25 -2.64
CA ALA A 101 4.77 -24.38 -1.21
C ALA A 101 6.05 -24.58 -0.41
N SER A 102 6.99 -25.36 -0.94
CA SER A 102 8.25 -25.61 -0.24
C SER A 102 9.16 -24.38 -0.21
N ALA A 103 8.92 -23.40 -1.10
CA ALA A 103 9.68 -22.17 -1.14
C ALA A 103 9.16 -21.10 -0.17
N LEU A 104 7.95 -21.25 0.37
CA LEU A 104 7.34 -20.23 1.23
C LEU A 104 8.19 -19.83 2.44
N PRO A 105 8.77 -20.77 3.22
CA PRO A 105 9.63 -20.37 4.33
C PRO A 105 10.81 -19.50 3.91
N LEU A 106 11.34 -19.76 2.71
CA LEU A 106 12.46 -19.00 2.18
C LEU A 106 12.02 -17.58 1.84
N LEU A 107 10.84 -17.46 1.22
CA LEU A 107 10.28 -16.14 0.88
C LEU A 107 10.00 -15.32 2.14
N ASP A 108 9.48 -15.96 3.18
CA ASP A 108 9.24 -15.29 4.46
C ASP A 108 10.53 -14.73 5.05
N ARG A 109 11.61 -15.51 5.00
CA ARG A 109 12.91 -15.04 5.49
C ARG A 109 13.43 -13.87 4.70
N LEU A 110 13.24 -13.88 3.39
CA LEU A 110 13.65 -12.76 2.54
C LEU A 110 12.85 -11.50 2.84
N ALA A 111 11.55 -11.66 3.04
CA ALA A 111 10.67 -10.53 3.35
C ALA A 111 11.07 -9.85 4.66
N GLU A 112 11.49 -10.63 5.66
CA GLU A 112 11.92 -10.08 6.93
C GLU A 112 13.18 -9.21 6.84
N ARG A 113 13.96 -9.40 5.79
CA ARG A 113 15.19 -8.62 5.59
C ARG A 113 14.98 -7.37 4.77
N LEU A 114 13.80 -7.21 4.20
CA LEU A 114 13.46 -6.04 3.41
C LEU A 114 12.83 -4.98 4.29
#